data_df90b9622506c9e350bd81f2a21914cc
#
_entry.id   df90b9622506c9e350bd81f2a21914cc
#
_cell.length_a   1.000
_cell.length_b   1.000
_cell.length_c   1.000
_cell.angle_alpha   90.00
_cell.angle_beta   90.00
_cell.angle_gamma   90.00
#
_symmetry.space_group_name_H-M   'P 1'
#
loop_
_entity.id
_entity.type
_entity.pdbx_description
1 polymer ?
#
loop_
_entity_poly.entity_id
_entity_poly.type
_entity_poly.pdbx_seq_one_letter_code
_entity_poly.pdbx_strand_id
1 'polypeptide(L)' 'MKVFLFYRTDNWNSRENKDLVYIGTNREASIKKLMKLEGEPITEEQAEDIRRMNQSQCNNVGYEWEVEVWTLNHLSE' A
#
# COMPACT_ATOMS: atom_id res chain seq x y z
N MET A 1 -8.62 15.54 -6.10
CA MET A 1 -8.87 14.12 -5.78
C MET A 1 -7.56 13.47 -5.42
N LYS A 2 -7.55 12.71 -4.33
CA LYS A 2 -6.36 11.95 -3.94
C LYS A 2 -6.51 10.51 -4.37
N VAL A 3 -5.40 9.95 -4.83
CA VAL A 3 -5.32 8.55 -5.24
C VAL A 3 -4.23 7.89 -4.43
N PHE A 4 -4.53 6.71 -3.92
CA PHE A 4 -3.60 5.94 -3.12
C PHE A 4 -3.15 4.73 -3.92
N LEU A 5 -1.84 4.62 -4.13
CA LEU A 5 -1.25 3.51 -4.87
C LEU A 5 -0.57 2.60 -3.85
N PHE A 6 -1.03 1.36 -3.81
CA PHE A 6 -0.54 0.38 -2.83
C PHE A 6 0.42 -0.57 -3.52
N TYR A 7 1.67 -0.53 -3.06
CA TYR A 7 2.73 -1.38 -3.60
C TYR A 7 3.11 -2.43 -2.58
N ARG A 8 3.44 -3.61 -3.05
CA ARG A 8 4.00 -4.66 -2.21
C ARG A 8 5.46 -4.84 -2.59
N THR A 9 6.32 -4.87 -1.59
CA THR A 9 7.76 -4.98 -1.79
C THR A 9 8.28 -6.19 -1.03
N ASP A 10 9.54 -6.56 -1.30
CA ASP A 10 10.17 -7.63 -0.53
C ASP A 10 10.70 -7.08 0.80
N ASN A 11 11.39 -7.95 1.56
CA ASN A 11 11.91 -7.58 2.87
C ASN A 11 12.86 -6.41 2.85
N TRP A 12 13.48 -6.18 1.72
CA TRP A 12 14.50 -5.13 1.60
C TRP A 12 13.94 -3.87 0.97
N ASN A 13 12.64 -3.87 0.69
CA ASN A 13 11.99 -2.73 0.08
C ASN A 13 12.69 -2.30 -1.22
N SER A 14 13.10 -3.28 -2.00
CA SER A 14 13.81 -3.05 -3.24
C SER A 14 12.87 -2.49 -4.29
N ARG A 15 13.33 -1.47 -5.01
CA ARG A 15 12.53 -0.89 -6.07
C ARG A 15 12.27 -1.88 -7.21
N GLU A 16 13.20 -2.81 -7.41
CA GLU A 16 13.06 -3.79 -8.48
C GLU A 16 11.97 -4.80 -8.18
N ASN A 17 11.62 -4.97 -6.90
CA ASN A 17 10.61 -5.92 -6.48
C ASN A 17 9.36 -5.23 -5.97
N LYS A 18 9.12 -4.02 -6.42
CA LYS A 18 7.99 -3.22 -5.98
C LYS A 18 6.85 -3.39 -6.98
N ASP A 19 5.79 -4.06 -6.55
CA ASP A 19 4.66 -4.36 -7.41
C ASP A 19 3.45 -3.51 -7.02
N LEU A 20 2.85 -2.86 -8.00
CA LEU A 20 1.61 -2.13 -7.76
C LEU A 20 0.47 -3.12 -7.68
N VAL A 21 -0.18 -3.20 -6.53
CA VAL A 21 -1.22 -4.19 -6.27
C VAL A 21 -2.61 -3.58 -6.38
N TYR A 22 -2.77 -2.33 -5.95
CA TYR A 22 -4.11 -1.75 -5.88
C TYR A 22 -4.03 -0.24 -5.98
N ILE A 23 -5.03 0.35 -6.62
CA ILE A 23 -5.20 1.80 -6.71
C ILE A 23 -6.58 2.12 -6.19
N GLY A 24 -6.66 3.03 -5.23
CA GLY A 24 -7.94 3.41 -4.66
C GLY A 24 -8.00 4.90 -4.35
N THR A 25 -9.21 5.39 -4.11
CA THR A 25 -9.42 6.79 -3.77
C THR A 25 -9.72 6.99 -2.30
N ASN A 26 -9.83 5.90 -1.54
CA ASN A 26 -10.10 5.95 -0.11
C ASN A 26 -9.16 4.99 0.59
N ARG A 27 -8.33 5.52 1.50
CA ARG A 27 -7.31 4.70 2.15
C ARG A 27 -7.91 3.55 2.95
N GLU A 28 -8.91 3.84 3.78
CA GLU A 28 -9.48 2.81 4.65
C GLU A 28 -10.21 1.73 3.88
N ALA A 29 -10.96 2.13 2.87
CA ALA A 29 -11.66 1.15 2.04
C ALA A 29 -10.66 0.27 1.29
N SER A 30 -9.57 0.86 0.83
CA SER A 30 -8.54 0.12 0.13
C SER A 30 -7.85 -0.88 1.05
N ILE A 31 -7.52 -0.44 2.27
CA ILE A 31 -6.88 -1.33 3.26
C ILE A 31 -7.79 -2.52 3.56
N LYS A 32 -9.08 -2.28 3.72
CA LYS A 32 -10.02 -3.37 3.99
C LYS A 32 -10.04 -4.39 2.86
N LYS A 33 -9.98 -3.93 1.62
CA LYS A 33 -9.92 -4.85 0.48
C LYS A 33 -8.61 -5.63 0.48
N LEU A 34 -7.51 -4.97 0.79
CA LEU A 34 -6.21 -5.63 0.79
C LEU A 34 -6.08 -6.65 1.92
N MET A 35 -6.80 -6.47 3.02
CA MET A 35 -6.81 -7.45 4.10
C MET A 35 -7.49 -8.75 3.70
N LYS A 36 -8.25 -8.74 2.62
CA LYS A 36 -8.96 -9.92 2.15
C LYS A 36 -8.26 -10.61 0.98
N LEU A 37 -7.08 -10.15 0.60
CA LEU A 37 -6.34 -10.77 -0.48
C LEU A 37 -5.92 -12.18 -0.09
N GLU A 38 -5.94 -13.08 -1.07
CA GLU A 38 -5.42 -14.42 -0.86
C GLU A 38 -3.91 -14.39 -1.03
N GLY A 39 -3.24 -15.20 -0.23
CA GLY A 39 -1.80 -15.33 -0.33
C GLY A 39 -1.05 -14.35 0.54
N GLU A 40 -0.96 -13.12 0.11
CA GLU A 40 -0.19 -12.11 0.83
C GLU A 40 -1.04 -10.88 1.15
N PRO A 41 -2.00 -11.01 2.07
CA PRO A 41 -2.83 -9.87 2.44
C PRO A 41 -2.06 -8.89 3.31
N ILE A 42 -2.59 -7.67 3.40
CA ILE A 42 -2.04 -6.73 4.36
C ILE A 42 -2.51 -7.15 5.75
N THR A 43 -1.59 -7.22 6.72
CA THR A 43 -1.94 -7.61 8.08
C THR A 43 -2.45 -6.41 8.86
N GLU A 44 -3.03 -6.66 10.03
CA GLU A 44 -3.49 -5.56 10.88
C GLU A 44 -2.34 -4.66 11.30
N GLU A 45 -1.19 -5.24 11.62
CA GLU A 45 -0.02 -4.45 11.98
C GLU A 45 0.46 -3.60 10.81
N GLN A 46 0.47 -4.19 9.62
CA GLN A 46 0.87 -3.45 8.43
C GLN A 46 -0.13 -2.34 8.12
N ALA A 47 -1.41 -2.60 8.34
CA ALA A 47 -2.42 -1.58 8.13
C ALA A 47 -2.23 -0.39 9.05
N GLU A 48 -1.88 -0.66 10.31
CA GLU A 48 -1.59 0.42 11.24
C GLU A 48 -0.40 1.25 10.80
N ASP A 49 0.65 0.57 10.35
CA ASP A 49 1.84 1.27 9.86
C ASP A 49 1.51 2.16 8.67
N ILE A 50 0.69 1.65 7.74
CA ILE A 50 0.30 2.40 6.57
C ILE A 50 -0.50 3.64 6.96
N ARG A 51 -1.38 3.51 7.95
CA ARG A 51 -2.18 4.66 8.38
C ARG A 51 -1.32 5.77 8.95
N ARG A 52 -0.18 5.42 9.56
CA ARG A 52 0.68 6.40 10.20
C ARG A 52 1.80 6.88 9.30
N MET A 53 2.38 6.00 8.48
CA MET A 53 3.63 6.31 7.79
C MET A 53 3.63 6.04 6.30
N ASN A 54 2.53 5.55 5.76
CA ASN A 54 2.43 5.16 4.34
C ASN A 54 3.42 4.07 3.95
N GLN A 55 3.96 3.36 4.93
CA GLN A 55 4.90 2.27 4.70
C GLN A 55 4.80 1.32 5.88
N SER A 56 4.79 0.02 5.61
CA SER A 56 4.74 -0.97 6.66
C SER A 56 6.08 -1.68 6.77
N GLN A 57 6.26 -2.40 7.89
CA GLN A 57 7.37 -3.30 8.08
C GLN A 57 6.93 -4.69 7.67
N CYS A 58 7.89 -5.58 7.46
CA CYS A 58 7.55 -6.94 7.03
C CYS A 58 6.86 -7.76 8.13
N ASN A 59 7.10 -7.45 9.40
CA ASN A 59 6.39 -8.06 10.53
C ASN A 59 6.36 -9.59 10.44
N ASN A 60 7.48 -10.21 10.04
CA ASN A 60 7.65 -11.66 9.96
C ASN A 60 6.85 -12.34 8.85
N VAL A 61 6.28 -11.57 7.93
CA VAL A 61 5.54 -12.19 6.82
C VAL A 61 6.32 -12.20 5.52
N GLY A 62 7.49 -11.58 5.49
CA GLY A 62 8.37 -11.68 4.32
C GLY A 62 8.10 -10.66 3.22
N TYR A 63 7.20 -9.72 3.45
CA TYR A 63 6.92 -8.67 2.48
C TYR A 63 6.47 -7.41 3.23
N GLU A 64 6.57 -6.29 2.54
CA GLU A 64 6.19 -4.99 3.09
C GLU A 64 5.22 -4.31 2.14
N TRP A 65 4.48 -3.36 2.69
CA TRP A 65 3.58 -2.54 1.89
C TRP A 65 4.05 -1.10 1.89
N GLU A 66 3.85 -0.43 0.78
CA GLU A 66 4.18 0.98 0.65
C GLU A 66 3.03 1.68 -0.06
N VAL A 67 2.70 2.88 0.37
CA VAL A 67 1.61 3.64 -0.23
C VAL A 67 2.14 4.95 -0.75
N GLU A 68 1.85 5.24 -2.01
CA GLU A 68 2.10 6.56 -2.57
C GLU A 68 0.78 7.31 -2.66
N VAL A 69 0.80 8.56 -2.27
CA VAL A 69 -0.39 9.39 -2.33
C VAL A 69 -0.19 10.43 -3.43
N TRP A 70 -1.10 10.41 -4.39
CA TRP A 70 -1.03 11.34 -5.52
C TRP A 70 -2.26 12.22 -5.49
N THR A 71 -2.05 13.52 -5.72
CA THR A 71 -3.15 14.45 -5.88
C THR A 71 -3.35 14.66 -7.37
N LEU A 72 -4.52 14.32 -7.86
CA LEU A 72 -4.83 14.52 -9.28
C LEU A 72 -5.39 15.91 -9.47
N ASN A 73 -4.65 16.71 -10.23
CA ASN A 73 -5.13 18.03 -10.63
C ASN A 73 -5.54 17.91 -12.05
N HIS A 74 -6.75 18.20 -12.29
CA HIS A 74 -7.17 18.14 -13.63
C HIS A 74 -6.76 19.30 -14.41
N LEU A 75 -5.81 19.87 -14.20
CA LEU A 75 -5.36 20.90 -14.85
C LEU A 75 -4.56 20.67 -15.91
N SER A 76 -4.49 20.32 -16.14
CA SER A 76 -3.87 19.96 -16.83
C SER A 76 -3.52 20.41 -17.72
N GLU A 77 -3.64 20.64 -17.43
CA GLU A 77 -3.26 20.86 -17.88
C GLU A 77 -3.18 21.01 -18.38
#